data_206cb877e51a322118ca2143d6765fc3
#
_entry.id   206cb877e51a322118ca2143d6765fc3
#
_cell.length_a   1.000
_cell.length_b   1.000
_cell.length_c   1.000
_cell.angle_alpha   90.00
_cell.angle_beta   90.00
_cell.angle_gamma   90.00
#
_symmetry.space_group_name_H-M   'P 1'
#
loop_
_entity.id
_entity.type
_entity.pdbx_description
1 polymer ?
#
loop_
_entity_poly.entity_id
_entity_poly.type
_entity_poly.pdbx_seq_one_letter_code
_entity_poly.pdbx_strand_id
1 'polypeptide(L)'
;IDYFTLVHLKANGQAPTPKANRFKLIRRLSLDIIGLPPTPEEIRLFVEDTKPNAYERLVDRLLDRPEFGEHWALPWLDLARYADTNGYEKDRPRSIWPWRNWVINAINNDLPFDQFTVEQIAGDMLPKATQSQRIATGFHRNTMVNEEGGIDPLEFRFYAMVDRVNTTATTWLGLTLGCAQCHTHKFDPVPHRSYYEMMAFLNNSSEPELTLITPEQKAQQQSNESRIVAQLLKLPIDRAKYDTWIKTQKTNAVSWINIIPSKMKTSIGWLELLEDGSIFARGDTSKHDVYKFEFTNLPKNITSIRLEALPDERLPKGGPGRAYYEGPKGDFFLSEISLTSDGKPIEITSGSENYAKQWIGSSKPSAMAAADGNLQTGWSTSGREGKHSQAVWQLSEPLKTKTIKLQLDFSRHYSASLGRFRLSVTSQKIKPKAKELPGDIEKLLVQKEEDLDQKARNKLRLYYINTSKNTEVSLAKIAKLQKKTP
;
A
#
# COMPACT_ATOMS: atom_id res chain seq x y z
N ILE A 1 -19.28 2.04 -45.52
CA ILE A 1 -20.16 3.12 -45.02
C ILE A 1 -20.61 3.97 -46.21
N ASP A 2 -19.71 4.56 -47.00
CA ASP A 2 -20.03 5.48 -48.11
C ASP A 2 -21.01 4.87 -49.10
N TYR A 3 -20.86 3.61 -49.44
CA TYR A 3 -21.80 2.92 -50.35
C TYR A 3 -23.23 2.97 -49.83
N PHE A 4 -23.47 2.63 -48.58
CA PHE A 4 -24.80 2.65 -47.95
C PHE A 4 -25.37 4.08 -47.89
N THR A 5 -24.53 5.06 -47.52
CA THR A 5 -24.92 6.44 -47.49
C THR A 5 -25.32 6.95 -48.88
N LEU A 6 -24.55 6.63 -49.91
CA LEU A 6 -24.87 7.00 -51.31
C LEU A 6 -26.14 6.35 -51.82
N VAL A 7 -26.38 5.08 -51.49
CA VAL A 7 -27.63 4.41 -51.86
C VAL A 7 -28.84 5.09 -51.19
N HIS A 8 -28.72 5.44 -49.92
CA HIS A 8 -29.79 6.13 -49.19
C HIS A 8 -30.07 7.53 -49.76
N LEU A 9 -29.01 8.33 -50.04
CA LEU A 9 -29.15 9.66 -50.66
C LEU A 9 -29.83 9.57 -52.02
N LYS A 10 -29.40 8.64 -52.87
CA LYS A 10 -30.02 8.43 -54.19
C LYS A 10 -31.50 8.03 -54.07
N ALA A 11 -31.86 7.16 -53.15
CA ALA A 11 -33.23 6.76 -52.92
C ALA A 11 -34.14 7.93 -52.51
N ASN A 12 -33.57 8.95 -51.88
CA ASN A 12 -34.27 10.17 -51.45
C ASN A 12 -34.11 11.35 -52.45
N GLY A 13 -33.61 11.10 -53.67
CA GLY A 13 -33.41 12.14 -54.67
C GLY A 13 -32.35 13.16 -54.33
N GLN A 14 -31.43 12.82 -53.42
CA GLN A 14 -30.36 13.70 -52.98
C GLN A 14 -29.01 13.29 -53.58
N ALA A 15 -28.12 14.25 -53.73
CA ALA A 15 -26.74 14.04 -54.12
C ALA A 15 -25.77 14.45 -52.99
N PRO A 16 -24.60 13.84 -52.85
CA PRO A 16 -23.61 14.30 -51.92
C PRO A 16 -23.15 15.72 -52.25
N THR A 17 -22.80 16.49 -51.23
CA THR A 17 -22.20 17.80 -51.40
C THR A 17 -20.85 17.73 -52.10
N PRO A 18 -20.37 18.78 -52.79
CA PRO A 18 -19.02 18.82 -53.38
C PRO A 18 -17.93 18.51 -52.33
N LYS A 19 -16.85 17.86 -52.78
CA LYS A 19 -15.68 17.58 -51.94
C LYS A 19 -15.14 18.88 -51.33
N ALA A 20 -14.86 18.85 -50.04
CA ALA A 20 -14.29 19.98 -49.32
C ALA A 20 -12.91 20.36 -49.92
N ASN A 21 -12.59 21.65 -49.91
CA ASN A 21 -11.25 22.11 -50.33
C ASN A 21 -10.19 21.66 -49.33
N ARG A 22 -8.91 21.71 -49.72
CA ARG A 22 -7.79 21.20 -48.92
C ARG A 22 -7.63 21.89 -47.56
N PHE A 23 -7.91 23.18 -47.47
CA PHE A 23 -7.90 23.93 -46.21
C PHE A 23 -8.94 23.37 -45.20
N LYS A 24 -10.15 23.09 -45.69
CA LYS A 24 -11.21 22.49 -44.84
C LYS A 24 -10.88 21.07 -44.49
N LEU A 25 -10.29 20.28 -45.40
CA LEU A 25 -9.94 18.90 -45.16
C LEU A 25 -8.89 18.77 -44.05
N ILE A 26 -7.77 19.50 -44.15
CA ILE A 26 -6.73 19.42 -43.11
C ILE A 26 -7.24 19.88 -41.75
N ARG A 27 -8.03 20.96 -41.72
CA ARG A 27 -8.63 21.42 -40.46
C ARG A 27 -9.53 20.34 -39.80
N ARG A 28 -10.41 19.72 -40.61
CA ARG A 28 -11.30 18.67 -40.11
C ARG A 28 -10.50 17.49 -39.59
N LEU A 29 -9.58 16.96 -40.41
CA LEU A 29 -8.75 15.83 -40.04
C LEU A 29 -7.96 16.08 -38.75
N SER A 30 -7.32 17.25 -38.63
CA SER A 30 -6.54 17.55 -37.43
C SER A 30 -7.43 17.61 -36.18
N LEU A 31 -8.60 18.24 -36.26
CA LEU A 31 -9.53 18.30 -35.14
C LEU A 31 -10.14 16.93 -34.80
N ASP A 32 -10.45 16.11 -35.81
CA ASP A 32 -11.06 14.79 -35.60
C ASP A 32 -10.05 13.75 -35.08
N ILE A 33 -8.78 13.79 -35.57
CA ILE A 33 -7.77 12.77 -35.24
C ILE A 33 -7.00 13.14 -33.97
N ILE A 34 -6.57 14.40 -33.83
CA ILE A 34 -5.69 14.83 -32.74
C ILE A 34 -6.30 15.89 -31.82
N GLY A 35 -7.52 16.35 -32.08
CA GLY A 35 -8.21 17.37 -31.27
C GLY A 35 -7.63 18.79 -31.39
N LEU A 36 -6.59 18.99 -32.18
CA LEU A 36 -5.88 20.27 -32.31
C LEU A 36 -6.01 20.84 -33.73
N PRO A 37 -6.05 22.18 -33.91
CA PRO A 37 -5.98 22.79 -35.23
C PRO A 37 -4.60 22.56 -35.86
N PRO A 38 -4.51 22.44 -37.21
CA PRO A 38 -3.23 22.33 -37.87
C PRO A 38 -2.44 23.65 -37.79
N THR A 39 -1.13 23.53 -37.71
CA THR A 39 -0.23 24.69 -37.77
C THR A 39 -0.23 25.31 -39.19
N PRO A 40 0.15 26.58 -39.34
CA PRO A 40 0.30 27.21 -40.66
C PRO A 40 1.22 26.44 -41.61
N GLU A 41 2.29 25.83 -41.08
CA GLU A 41 3.23 25.06 -41.88
C GLU A 41 2.61 23.72 -42.35
N GLU A 42 1.88 23.03 -41.50
CA GLU A 42 1.15 21.81 -41.90
C GLU A 42 0.11 22.09 -42.97
N ILE A 43 -0.60 23.23 -42.86
CA ILE A 43 -1.54 23.66 -43.88
C ILE A 43 -0.81 23.88 -45.20
N ARG A 44 0.29 24.65 -45.22
CA ARG A 44 1.09 24.93 -46.40
C ARG A 44 1.55 23.64 -47.06
N LEU A 45 2.19 22.73 -46.30
CA LEU A 45 2.69 21.45 -46.79
C LEU A 45 1.60 20.57 -47.41
N PHE A 46 0.41 20.50 -46.80
CA PHE A 46 -0.68 19.71 -47.35
C PHE A 46 -1.33 20.35 -48.58
N VAL A 47 -1.53 21.66 -48.59
CA VAL A 47 -2.15 22.37 -49.73
C VAL A 47 -1.27 22.31 -50.97
N GLU A 48 0.05 22.41 -50.81
CA GLU A 48 1.04 22.37 -51.89
C GLU A 48 1.38 20.93 -52.34
N ASP A 49 1.03 19.88 -51.58
CA ASP A 49 1.33 18.49 -51.93
C ASP A 49 0.41 17.99 -53.05
N THR A 50 0.88 18.02 -54.27
CA THR A 50 0.15 17.54 -55.48
C THR A 50 0.33 16.06 -55.78
N LYS A 51 1.12 15.33 -54.94
CA LYS A 51 1.38 13.90 -55.16
C LYS A 51 0.13 13.06 -54.92
N PRO A 52 0.01 11.86 -55.56
CA PRO A 52 -1.04 10.91 -55.24
C PRO A 52 -1.06 10.58 -53.76
N ASN A 53 -2.22 10.25 -53.21
CA ASN A 53 -2.40 9.83 -51.79
C ASN A 53 -1.95 10.90 -50.77
N ALA A 54 -2.00 12.20 -51.12
CA ALA A 54 -1.65 13.27 -50.18
C ALA A 54 -2.57 13.31 -48.94
N TYR A 55 -3.81 12.90 -49.12
CA TYR A 55 -4.80 12.80 -48.01
C TYR A 55 -4.46 11.65 -47.06
N GLU A 56 -4.19 10.48 -47.61
CA GLU A 56 -3.83 9.29 -46.82
C GLU A 56 -2.53 9.53 -46.05
N ARG A 57 -1.50 10.12 -46.69
CA ARG A 57 -0.26 10.49 -45.98
C ARG A 57 -0.48 11.51 -44.88
N LEU A 58 -1.45 12.41 -45.02
CA LEU A 58 -1.82 13.32 -43.93
C LEU A 58 -2.46 12.57 -42.78
N VAL A 59 -3.36 11.64 -43.07
CA VAL A 59 -3.99 10.79 -42.05
C VAL A 59 -2.94 9.99 -41.27
N ASP A 60 -2.06 9.27 -42.00
CA ASP A 60 -0.99 8.46 -41.37
C ASP A 60 -0.11 9.33 -40.47
N ARG A 61 0.30 10.52 -40.94
CA ARG A 61 1.11 11.44 -40.16
C ARG A 61 0.39 11.94 -38.89
N LEU A 62 -0.92 12.13 -38.94
CA LEU A 62 -1.70 12.57 -37.76
C LEU A 62 -1.91 11.42 -36.77
N LEU A 63 -2.08 10.19 -37.25
CA LEU A 63 -2.19 8.99 -36.42
C LEU A 63 -0.87 8.67 -35.67
N ASP A 64 0.28 8.97 -36.29
CA ASP A 64 1.61 8.78 -35.69
C ASP A 64 1.95 9.83 -34.60
N ARG A 65 1.11 10.84 -34.40
CA ARG A 65 1.37 11.90 -33.42
C ARG A 65 0.97 11.47 -32.01
N PRO A 66 1.76 11.84 -30.98
CA PRO A 66 1.41 11.56 -29.57
C PRO A 66 0.03 12.11 -29.17
N GLU A 67 -0.39 13.23 -29.75
CA GLU A 67 -1.67 13.88 -29.48
C GLU A 67 -2.88 13.03 -29.93
N PHE A 68 -2.68 12.04 -30.81
CA PHE A 68 -3.72 11.07 -31.16
C PHE A 68 -4.18 10.30 -29.90
N GLY A 69 -3.23 9.71 -29.17
CA GLY A 69 -3.55 9.02 -27.92
C GLY A 69 -4.10 9.94 -26.84
N GLU A 70 -3.56 11.18 -26.72
CA GLU A 70 -4.07 12.16 -25.77
C GLU A 70 -5.54 12.52 -26.05
N HIS A 71 -5.89 12.75 -27.31
CA HIS A 71 -7.25 13.07 -27.73
C HIS A 71 -8.22 11.90 -27.51
N TRP A 72 -7.84 10.72 -27.97
CA TRP A 72 -8.72 9.54 -27.90
C TRP A 72 -8.75 8.86 -26.53
N ALA A 73 -7.83 9.19 -25.62
CA ALA A 73 -7.93 8.80 -24.23
C ALA A 73 -9.05 9.54 -23.48
N LEU A 74 -9.42 10.77 -23.87
CA LEU A 74 -10.41 11.58 -23.15
C LEU A 74 -11.75 10.85 -22.95
N PRO A 75 -12.42 10.30 -23.99
CA PRO A 75 -13.67 9.58 -23.80
C PRO A 75 -13.52 8.36 -22.86
N TRP A 76 -12.36 7.70 -22.90
CA TRP A 76 -12.08 6.55 -22.02
C TRP A 76 -11.88 6.99 -20.56
N LEU A 77 -11.18 8.10 -20.36
CA LEU A 77 -10.97 8.69 -19.03
C LEU A 77 -12.30 9.16 -18.42
N ASP A 78 -13.21 9.73 -19.23
CA ASP A 78 -14.55 10.12 -18.80
C ASP A 78 -15.37 8.90 -18.37
N LEU A 79 -15.39 7.82 -19.17
CA LEU A 79 -16.06 6.57 -18.82
C LEU A 79 -15.50 5.96 -17.53
N ALA A 80 -14.18 6.04 -17.32
CA ALA A 80 -13.51 5.57 -16.13
C ALA A 80 -13.65 6.52 -14.92
N ARG A 81 -14.25 7.70 -15.08
CA ARG A 81 -14.39 8.75 -14.05
C ARG A 81 -13.04 9.20 -13.50
N TYR A 82 -12.03 9.34 -14.39
CA TYR A 82 -10.69 9.78 -14.01
C TYR A 82 -10.75 11.13 -13.28
N ALA A 83 -10.05 11.19 -12.14
CA ALA A 83 -9.79 12.42 -11.41
C ALA A 83 -8.47 12.35 -10.66
N ASP A 84 -7.73 13.45 -10.57
CA ASP A 84 -6.49 13.58 -9.80
C ASP A 84 -6.75 13.91 -8.33
N THR A 85 -8.01 13.76 -7.87
CA THR A 85 -8.44 13.98 -6.49
C THR A 85 -9.32 12.83 -5.99
N ASN A 86 -9.49 12.72 -4.68
CA ASN A 86 -10.18 11.59 -4.05
C ASN A 86 -11.71 11.69 -4.10
N GLY A 87 -12.28 12.87 -4.26
CA GLY A 87 -13.70 13.14 -4.08
C GLY A 87 -14.11 13.23 -2.60
N TYR A 88 -15.39 13.20 -2.31
CA TYR A 88 -16.01 13.47 -1.01
C TYR A 88 -15.58 14.81 -0.42
N GLU A 89 -15.77 15.02 0.88
CA GLU A 89 -15.54 16.31 1.56
C GLU A 89 -14.07 16.69 1.62
N LYS A 90 -13.16 15.73 1.74
CA LYS A 90 -11.72 15.98 1.84
C LYS A 90 -11.05 16.23 0.51
N ASP A 91 -11.57 15.72 -0.55
CA ASP A 91 -11.14 15.85 -1.95
C ASP A 91 -9.62 16.12 -2.15
N ARG A 92 -8.79 15.33 -1.50
CA ARG A 92 -7.34 15.49 -1.55
C ARG A 92 -6.76 15.03 -2.88
N PRO A 93 -5.68 15.66 -3.36
CA PRO A 93 -4.94 15.18 -4.53
C PRO A 93 -4.49 13.73 -4.37
N ARG A 94 -4.58 12.95 -5.45
CA ARG A 94 -4.06 11.57 -5.54
C ARG A 94 -3.23 11.37 -6.79
N SER A 95 -2.25 10.45 -6.72
CA SER A 95 -1.36 10.13 -7.85
C SER A 95 -1.92 8.97 -8.67
N ILE A 96 -2.90 9.23 -9.53
CA ILE A 96 -3.47 8.24 -10.47
C ILE A 96 -3.06 8.51 -11.93
N TRP A 97 -2.35 9.62 -12.19
CA TRP A 97 -1.84 9.99 -13.50
C TRP A 97 -1.02 8.89 -14.23
N PRO A 98 -0.34 7.92 -13.56
CA PRO A 98 0.34 6.85 -14.29
C PRO A 98 -0.62 5.99 -15.09
N TRP A 99 -1.85 5.75 -14.58
CA TRP A 99 -2.87 5.03 -15.33
C TRP A 99 -3.38 5.83 -16.54
N ARG A 100 -3.61 7.13 -16.39
CA ARG A 100 -3.93 8.01 -17.54
C ARG A 100 -2.88 7.90 -18.64
N ASN A 101 -1.61 8.02 -18.29
CA ASN A 101 -0.51 7.91 -19.23
C ASN A 101 -0.43 6.51 -19.85
N TRP A 102 -0.79 5.47 -19.09
CA TRP A 102 -0.88 4.11 -19.63
C TRP A 102 -1.96 4.03 -20.72
N VAL A 103 -3.15 4.59 -20.51
CA VAL A 103 -4.23 4.63 -21.50
C VAL A 103 -3.77 5.37 -22.77
N ILE A 104 -3.18 6.54 -22.64
CA ILE A 104 -2.64 7.34 -23.76
C ILE A 104 -1.62 6.50 -24.57
N ASN A 105 -0.68 5.88 -23.88
CA ASN A 105 0.35 5.07 -24.52
C ASN A 105 -0.23 3.79 -25.18
N ALA A 106 -1.22 3.17 -24.57
CA ALA A 106 -1.89 2.00 -25.13
C ALA A 106 -2.58 2.33 -26.46
N ILE A 107 -3.25 3.48 -26.54
CA ILE A 107 -3.89 3.96 -27.77
C ILE A 107 -2.83 4.30 -28.82
N ASN A 108 -1.79 5.06 -28.48
CA ASN A 108 -0.70 5.41 -29.39
C ASN A 108 0.08 4.22 -29.93
N ASN A 109 0.14 3.11 -29.17
CA ASN A 109 0.79 1.88 -29.59
C ASN A 109 -0.17 0.87 -30.26
N ASP A 110 -1.40 1.29 -30.57
CA ASP A 110 -2.45 0.47 -31.18
C ASP A 110 -2.61 -0.88 -30.44
N LEU A 111 -2.65 -0.82 -29.08
CA LEU A 111 -2.81 -2.03 -28.26
C LEU A 111 -4.15 -2.70 -28.60
N PRO A 112 -4.19 -3.98 -28.98
CA PRO A 112 -5.42 -4.69 -29.28
C PRO A 112 -6.46 -4.55 -28.17
N PHE A 113 -7.72 -4.31 -28.52
CA PHE A 113 -8.78 -3.96 -27.55
C PHE A 113 -9.04 -5.08 -26.53
N ASP A 114 -8.88 -6.34 -26.91
CA ASP A 114 -8.97 -7.48 -26.00
C ASP A 114 -7.86 -7.46 -24.96
N GLN A 115 -6.60 -7.20 -25.38
CA GLN A 115 -5.47 -7.02 -24.45
C GLN A 115 -5.64 -5.78 -23.58
N PHE A 116 -6.02 -4.66 -24.15
CA PHE A 116 -6.34 -3.42 -23.43
C PHE A 116 -7.39 -3.65 -22.33
N THR A 117 -8.42 -4.44 -22.64
CA THR A 117 -9.48 -4.83 -21.68
C THR A 117 -8.93 -5.71 -20.56
N VAL A 118 -8.23 -6.81 -20.92
CA VAL A 118 -7.70 -7.76 -19.95
C VAL A 118 -6.72 -7.10 -19.00
N GLU A 119 -5.84 -6.23 -19.50
CA GLU A 119 -4.84 -5.54 -18.66
C GLU A 119 -5.49 -4.56 -17.68
N GLN A 120 -6.58 -3.89 -18.05
CA GLN A 120 -7.29 -2.97 -17.15
C GLN A 120 -8.13 -3.69 -16.08
N ILE A 121 -8.72 -4.83 -16.42
CA ILE A 121 -9.57 -5.57 -15.48
C ILE A 121 -8.76 -6.49 -14.56
N ALA A 122 -7.72 -7.14 -15.08
CA ALA A 122 -6.98 -8.21 -14.41
C ALA A 122 -5.49 -8.25 -14.76
N GLY A 123 -4.88 -7.12 -15.10
CA GLY A 123 -3.48 -7.04 -15.50
C GLY A 123 -2.49 -7.52 -14.44
N ASP A 124 -2.81 -7.34 -13.16
CA ASP A 124 -2.03 -7.82 -12.02
C ASP A 124 -2.10 -9.35 -11.82
N MET A 125 -3.11 -10.00 -12.38
CA MET A 125 -3.31 -11.46 -12.32
C MET A 125 -2.61 -12.21 -13.47
N LEU A 126 -2.07 -11.50 -14.44
CA LEU A 126 -1.35 -12.12 -15.55
C LEU A 126 -0.07 -12.82 -15.07
N PRO A 127 0.34 -13.94 -15.68
CA PRO A 127 1.57 -14.62 -15.32
C PRO A 127 2.79 -13.69 -15.41
N LYS A 128 3.51 -13.51 -14.31
CA LYS A 128 4.66 -12.58 -14.21
C LYS A 128 4.30 -11.13 -14.57
N ALA A 129 3.13 -10.67 -14.12
CA ALA A 129 2.62 -9.34 -14.41
C ALA A 129 3.70 -8.26 -14.31
N THR A 130 3.85 -7.48 -15.37
CA THR A 130 4.78 -6.35 -15.45
C THR A 130 4.27 -5.16 -14.64
N GLN A 131 5.14 -4.18 -14.39
CA GLN A 131 4.71 -2.91 -13.77
C GLN A 131 3.64 -2.20 -14.60
N SER A 132 3.78 -2.19 -15.93
CA SER A 132 2.81 -1.61 -16.86
C SER A 132 1.42 -2.25 -16.71
N GLN A 133 1.36 -3.58 -16.67
CA GLN A 133 0.11 -4.33 -16.49
C GLN A 133 -0.55 -4.08 -15.13
N ARG A 134 0.25 -3.89 -14.08
CA ARG A 134 -0.28 -3.47 -12.77
C ARG A 134 -0.79 -2.05 -12.76
N ILE A 135 -0.13 -1.13 -13.50
CA ILE A 135 -0.63 0.25 -13.68
C ILE A 135 -1.97 0.25 -14.41
N ALA A 136 -2.14 -0.62 -15.41
CA ALA A 136 -3.39 -0.76 -16.16
C ALA A 136 -4.61 -0.99 -15.27
N THR A 137 -4.47 -1.77 -14.19
CA THR A 137 -5.56 -2.02 -13.22
C THR A 137 -6.01 -0.78 -12.44
N GLY A 138 -5.33 0.34 -12.64
CA GLY A 138 -5.72 1.66 -12.13
C GLY A 138 -7.12 2.12 -12.57
N PHE A 139 -7.73 1.48 -13.58
CA PHE A 139 -9.13 1.69 -13.94
C PHE A 139 -10.05 1.62 -12.72
N HIS A 140 -9.90 0.59 -11.88
CA HIS A 140 -10.70 0.41 -10.67
C HIS A 140 -10.31 1.34 -9.52
N ARG A 141 -9.15 2.00 -9.59
CA ARG A 141 -8.69 2.99 -8.60
C ARG A 141 -9.26 4.39 -8.82
N ASN A 142 -9.99 4.63 -9.90
CA ASN A 142 -10.69 5.89 -10.14
C ASN A 142 -11.94 6.07 -9.26
N THR A 143 -12.39 5.04 -8.56
CA THR A 143 -13.41 5.12 -7.51
C THR A 143 -13.05 6.20 -6.48
N MET A 144 -14.03 6.97 -6.01
CA MET A 144 -13.83 7.95 -4.94
C MET A 144 -13.37 7.28 -3.65
N VAL A 145 -12.52 7.97 -2.87
CA VAL A 145 -11.97 7.50 -1.60
C VAL A 145 -12.38 8.47 -0.50
N ASN A 146 -13.11 7.97 0.50
CA ASN A 146 -13.43 8.76 1.68
C ASN A 146 -12.28 8.65 2.71
N GLU A 147 -11.77 9.80 3.18
CA GLU A 147 -10.69 9.91 4.14
C GLU A 147 -11.12 10.53 5.48
N GLU A 148 -12.41 10.65 5.73
CA GLU A 148 -12.92 11.17 7.00
C GLU A 148 -12.57 10.26 8.19
N GLY A 149 -12.23 10.86 9.33
CA GLY A 149 -11.82 10.10 10.53
C GLY A 149 -12.94 9.31 11.20
N GLY A 150 -14.19 9.67 10.95
CA GLY A 150 -15.37 9.06 11.57
C GLY A 150 -16.10 8.01 10.75
N ILE A 151 -15.66 7.74 9.51
CA ILE A 151 -16.32 6.79 8.61
C ILE A 151 -16.16 5.33 9.07
N ASP A 152 -17.06 4.47 8.60
CA ASP A 152 -16.83 3.03 8.61
C ASP A 152 -16.12 2.60 7.32
N PRO A 153 -14.86 2.11 7.38
CA PRO A 153 -14.14 1.70 6.19
C PRO A 153 -14.83 0.59 5.39
N LEU A 154 -15.60 -0.29 6.04
CA LEU A 154 -16.31 -1.38 5.35
C LEU A 154 -17.53 -0.88 4.58
N GLU A 155 -18.22 0.13 5.10
CA GLU A 155 -19.31 0.78 4.41
C GLU A 155 -18.82 1.42 3.11
N PHE A 156 -17.75 2.22 3.18
CA PHE A 156 -17.17 2.87 1.98
C PHE A 156 -16.54 1.87 1.03
N ARG A 157 -16.02 0.75 1.53
CA ARG A 157 -15.61 -0.36 0.66
C ARG A 157 -16.77 -0.93 -0.13
N PHE A 158 -17.95 -1.10 0.51
CA PHE A 158 -19.15 -1.55 -0.21
C PHE A 158 -19.55 -0.57 -1.30
N TYR A 159 -19.59 0.73 -1.02
CA TYR A 159 -19.86 1.75 -2.03
C TYR A 159 -18.84 1.73 -3.18
N ALA A 160 -17.59 1.52 -2.88
CA ALA A 160 -16.55 1.35 -3.90
C ALA A 160 -16.82 0.13 -4.80
N MET A 161 -17.27 -1.00 -4.24
CA MET A 161 -17.62 -2.19 -5.05
C MET A 161 -18.84 -1.94 -5.93
N VAL A 162 -19.88 -1.30 -5.40
CA VAL A 162 -21.06 -0.88 -6.17
C VAL A 162 -20.66 0.00 -7.35
N ASP A 163 -19.84 1.00 -7.10
CA ASP A 163 -19.32 1.91 -8.11
C ASP A 163 -18.51 1.19 -9.20
N ARG A 164 -17.63 0.26 -8.84
CA ARG A 164 -16.82 -0.52 -9.79
C ARG A 164 -17.67 -1.43 -10.68
N VAL A 165 -18.65 -2.10 -10.12
CA VAL A 165 -19.60 -2.92 -10.90
C VAL A 165 -20.31 -2.06 -11.93
N ASN A 166 -20.88 -0.93 -11.49
CA ASN A 166 -21.62 -0.03 -12.37
C ASN A 166 -20.75 0.56 -13.48
N THR A 167 -19.53 0.99 -13.13
CA THR A 167 -18.60 1.56 -14.11
C THR A 167 -18.11 0.52 -15.11
N THR A 168 -17.75 -0.68 -14.66
CA THR A 168 -17.34 -1.76 -15.56
C THR A 168 -18.45 -2.09 -16.56
N ALA A 169 -19.68 -2.22 -16.08
CA ALA A 169 -20.83 -2.49 -16.94
C ALA A 169 -21.08 -1.36 -17.94
N THR A 170 -21.06 -0.13 -17.49
CA THR A 170 -21.27 1.03 -18.38
C THR A 170 -20.19 1.12 -19.42
N THR A 171 -18.92 0.93 -19.04
CA THR A 171 -17.78 1.09 -19.94
C THR A 171 -17.70 -0.01 -21.01
N TRP A 172 -17.84 -1.28 -20.63
CA TRP A 172 -17.63 -2.39 -21.57
C TRP A 172 -18.92 -2.96 -22.15
N LEU A 173 -20.01 -2.95 -21.38
CA LEU A 173 -21.28 -3.52 -21.83
C LEU A 173 -22.27 -2.46 -22.37
N GLY A 174 -22.03 -1.18 -22.09
CA GLY A 174 -22.98 -0.10 -22.40
C GLY A 174 -24.29 -0.21 -21.63
N LEU A 175 -24.29 -0.91 -20.46
CA LEU A 175 -25.47 -1.19 -19.65
C LEU A 175 -25.39 -0.50 -18.30
N THR A 176 -26.52 0.03 -17.83
CA THR A 176 -26.65 0.64 -16.51
C THR A 176 -27.12 -0.40 -15.49
N LEU A 177 -26.18 -1.14 -14.87
CA LEU A 177 -26.52 -2.24 -13.95
C LEU A 177 -27.04 -1.80 -12.58
N GLY A 178 -26.99 -0.50 -12.24
CA GLY A 178 -27.34 -0.02 -10.90
C GLY A 178 -28.74 -0.43 -10.39
N CYS A 179 -29.75 -0.57 -11.29
CA CYS A 179 -31.07 -1.05 -10.92
C CYS A 179 -31.04 -2.49 -10.39
N ALA A 180 -30.12 -3.33 -10.91
CA ALA A 180 -30.00 -4.73 -10.51
C ALA A 180 -29.39 -4.91 -9.12
N GLN A 181 -28.92 -3.86 -8.48
CA GLN A 181 -28.47 -3.87 -7.08
C GLN A 181 -29.60 -4.23 -6.10
N CYS A 182 -30.83 -3.79 -6.37
CA CYS A 182 -31.99 -3.98 -5.47
C CYS A 182 -33.02 -5.01 -5.98
N HIS A 183 -33.13 -5.18 -7.30
CA HIS A 183 -34.08 -6.10 -7.94
C HIS A 183 -33.61 -6.49 -9.33
N THR A 184 -34.20 -7.50 -9.96
CA THR A 184 -33.93 -7.83 -11.38
C THR A 184 -34.17 -6.61 -12.24
N HIS A 185 -33.24 -6.31 -13.18
CA HIS A 185 -33.33 -5.13 -14.03
C HIS A 185 -34.65 -5.06 -14.77
N LYS A 186 -35.21 -3.85 -14.86
CA LYS A 186 -36.58 -3.69 -15.40
C LYS A 186 -36.64 -3.92 -16.90
N PHE A 187 -35.65 -3.51 -17.65
CA PHE A 187 -35.66 -3.50 -19.10
C PHE A 187 -34.68 -4.52 -19.71
N ASP A 188 -33.48 -4.63 -19.14
CA ASP A 188 -32.44 -5.52 -19.62
C ASP A 188 -32.53 -6.89 -18.95
N PRO A 189 -32.06 -7.99 -19.62
CA PRO A 189 -32.15 -9.34 -19.08
C PRO A 189 -31.06 -9.61 -18.02
N VAL A 190 -30.95 -8.71 -17.02
CA VAL A 190 -29.95 -8.80 -15.94
C VAL A 190 -30.63 -9.16 -14.62
N PRO A 191 -30.54 -10.41 -14.16
CA PRO A 191 -31.03 -10.83 -12.85
C PRO A 191 -30.31 -10.11 -11.71
N HIS A 192 -31.02 -9.85 -10.63
CA HIS A 192 -30.47 -9.33 -9.38
C HIS A 192 -29.23 -10.13 -8.91
N ARG A 193 -29.27 -11.45 -9.02
CA ARG A 193 -28.16 -12.34 -8.66
C ARG A 193 -26.88 -12.03 -9.46
N SER A 194 -27.00 -11.80 -10.77
CA SER A 194 -25.86 -11.54 -11.64
C SER A 194 -25.11 -10.26 -11.30
N TYR A 195 -25.80 -9.28 -10.72
CA TYR A 195 -25.14 -8.07 -10.17
C TYR A 195 -24.13 -8.44 -9.07
N TYR A 196 -24.52 -9.29 -8.13
CA TYR A 196 -23.65 -9.71 -7.03
C TYR A 196 -22.61 -10.75 -7.45
N GLU A 197 -22.89 -11.55 -8.46
CA GLU A 197 -21.89 -12.42 -9.09
C GLU A 197 -20.76 -11.58 -9.73
N MET A 198 -21.10 -10.49 -10.41
CA MET A 198 -20.11 -9.54 -10.94
C MET A 198 -19.35 -8.81 -9.81
N MET A 199 -20.04 -8.39 -8.75
CA MET A 199 -19.40 -7.80 -7.58
C MET A 199 -18.41 -8.76 -6.92
N ALA A 200 -18.67 -10.07 -6.92
CA ALA A 200 -17.79 -11.07 -6.31
C ALA A 200 -16.41 -11.14 -6.95
N PHE A 201 -16.27 -10.84 -8.25
CA PHE A 201 -14.96 -10.74 -8.92
C PHE A 201 -14.11 -9.59 -8.38
N LEU A 202 -14.74 -8.51 -7.93
CA LEU A 202 -14.05 -7.30 -7.47
C LEU A 202 -13.86 -7.27 -5.94
N ASN A 203 -14.66 -8.05 -5.20
CA ASN A 203 -14.69 -7.99 -3.74
C ASN A 203 -13.40 -8.49 -3.07
N ASN A 204 -12.61 -9.31 -3.74
CA ASN A 204 -11.34 -9.85 -3.24
C ASN A 204 -10.13 -8.98 -3.57
N SER A 205 -10.31 -7.88 -4.29
CA SER A 205 -9.23 -6.97 -4.65
C SER A 205 -8.75 -6.16 -3.43
N SER A 206 -7.45 -6.01 -3.29
CA SER A 206 -6.83 -5.06 -2.36
C SER A 206 -6.31 -3.84 -3.14
N GLU A 207 -6.14 -2.72 -2.44
CA GLU A 207 -5.72 -1.45 -3.04
C GLU A 207 -4.39 -0.95 -2.48
N PRO A 208 -3.27 -1.67 -2.71
CA PRO A 208 -1.98 -1.24 -2.25
C PRO A 208 -1.51 0.01 -3.01
N GLU A 209 -0.70 0.83 -2.37
CA GLU A 209 0.10 1.83 -3.06
C GLU A 209 1.20 1.14 -3.86
N LEU A 210 1.33 1.46 -5.14
CA LEU A 210 2.37 0.95 -6.02
C LEU A 210 3.47 2.00 -6.17
N THR A 211 4.64 1.73 -5.59
CA THR A 211 5.81 2.56 -5.81
C THR A 211 6.36 2.32 -7.21
N LEU A 212 6.34 3.36 -8.02
CA LEU A 212 6.83 3.32 -9.40
C LEU A 212 8.30 3.69 -9.43
N ILE A 213 9.15 2.68 -9.53
CA ILE A 213 10.60 2.84 -9.70
C ILE A 213 11.07 2.04 -10.90
N THR A 214 11.93 2.65 -11.73
CA THR A 214 12.55 1.92 -12.84
C THR A 214 13.62 0.94 -12.32
N PRO A 215 13.98 -0.09 -13.10
CA PRO A 215 15.09 -0.97 -12.74
C PRO A 215 16.40 -0.21 -12.47
N GLU A 216 16.67 0.87 -13.23
CA GLU A 216 17.84 1.73 -13.07
C GLU A 216 17.79 2.50 -11.75
N GLN A 217 16.64 3.09 -11.42
CA GLN A 217 16.42 3.78 -10.14
C GLN A 217 16.59 2.81 -8.96
N LYS A 218 16.06 1.59 -9.07
CA LYS A 218 16.21 0.55 -8.04
C LYS A 218 17.69 0.15 -7.86
N ALA A 219 18.41 -0.07 -8.96
CA ALA A 219 19.83 -0.36 -8.92
C ALA A 219 20.63 0.79 -8.31
N GLN A 220 20.31 2.03 -8.68
CA GLN A 220 20.93 3.24 -8.12
C GLN A 220 20.67 3.37 -6.61
N GLN A 221 19.43 3.10 -6.16
CA GLN A 221 19.07 3.10 -4.74
C GLN A 221 19.91 2.07 -3.96
N GLN A 222 19.94 0.83 -4.44
CA GLN A 222 20.72 -0.24 -3.81
C GLN A 222 22.23 0.08 -3.77
N SER A 223 22.76 0.66 -4.84
CA SER A 223 24.15 1.11 -4.90
C SER A 223 24.43 2.23 -3.88
N ASN A 224 23.54 3.22 -3.78
CA ASN A 224 23.66 4.31 -2.82
C ASN A 224 23.58 3.80 -1.38
N GLU A 225 22.65 2.90 -1.05
CA GLU A 225 22.54 2.27 0.28
C GLU A 225 23.83 1.53 0.65
N SER A 226 24.36 0.72 -0.28
CA SER A 226 25.61 -0.02 -0.08
C SER A 226 26.79 0.93 0.16
N ARG A 227 26.88 2.06 -0.59
CA ARG A 227 27.90 3.09 -0.40
C ARG A 227 27.76 3.79 0.96
N ILE A 228 26.53 4.11 1.39
CA ILE A 228 26.27 4.72 2.69
C ILE A 228 26.71 3.77 3.81
N VAL A 229 26.34 2.49 3.76
CA VAL A 229 26.75 1.48 4.73
C VAL A 229 28.28 1.35 4.78
N ALA A 230 28.93 1.29 3.62
CA ALA A 230 30.39 1.21 3.56
C ALA A 230 31.09 2.45 4.14
N GLN A 231 30.54 3.65 3.93
CA GLN A 231 31.05 4.89 4.51
C GLN A 231 30.83 4.94 6.03
N LEU A 232 29.64 4.53 6.51
CA LEU A 232 29.36 4.44 7.95
C LEU A 232 30.34 3.49 8.65
N LEU A 233 30.62 2.34 8.08
CA LEU A 233 31.56 1.37 8.64
C LEU A 233 33.04 1.88 8.65
N LYS A 234 33.39 2.86 7.83
CA LYS A 234 34.72 3.50 7.83
C LYS A 234 34.83 4.64 8.85
N LEU A 235 33.73 5.11 9.42
CA LEU A 235 33.79 6.19 10.42
C LEU A 235 34.62 5.75 11.63
N PRO A 236 35.53 6.61 12.11
CA PRO A 236 36.24 6.34 13.34
C PRO A 236 35.24 6.33 14.52
N ILE A 237 35.31 5.31 15.32
CA ILE A 237 34.57 5.20 16.58
C ILE A 237 35.54 5.18 17.75
N ASP A 238 35.18 5.83 18.83
CA ASP A 238 35.87 5.70 20.10
C ASP A 238 35.70 4.27 20.62
N ARG A 239 36.77 3.49 20.53
CA ARG A 239 36.74 2.06 20.86
C ARG A 239 36.38 1.82 22.32
N ALA A 240 36.88 2.61 23.24
CA ALA A 240 36.58 2.46 24.66
C ALA A 240 35.10 2.72 24.96
N LYS A 241 34.51 3.74 24.32
CA LYS A 241 33.06 4.02 24.44
C LYS A 241 32.21 2.94 23.80
N TYR A 242 32.62 2.41 22.65
CA TYR A 242 31.91 1.32 21.99
C TYR A 242 31.94 0.04 22.84
N ASP A 243 33.10 -0.35 23.37
CA ASP A 243 33.25 -1.53 24.21
C ASP A 243 32.45 -1.38 25.53
N THR A 244 32.45 -0.18 26.10
CA THR A 244 31.60 0.15 27.27
C THR A 244 30.11 0.01 26.94
N TRP A 245 29.70 0.53 25.78
CA TRP A 245 28.32 0.41 25.30
C TRP A 245 27.93 -1.06 25.12
N ILE A 246 28.76 -1.86 24.43
CA ILE A 246 28.54 -3.31 24.24
C ILE A 246 28.38 -4.01 25.60
N LYS A 247 29.30 -3.74 26.54
CA LYS A 247 29.24 -4.35 27.90
C LYS A 247 27.95 -3.98 28.62
N THR A 248 27.55 -2.72 28.59
CA THR A 248 26.32 -2.23 29.22
C THR A 248 25.08 -2.87 28.57
N GLN A 249 25.03 -2.95 27.23
CA GLN A 249 23.90 -3.56 26.55
C GLN A 249 23.83 -5.08 26.78
N LYS A 250 24.96 -5.79 26.80
CA LYS A 250 25.04 -7.23 27.12
C LYS A 250 24.50 -7.54 28.53
N THR A 251 24.88 -6.74 29.53
CA THR A 251 24.41 -6.92 30.90
C THR A 251 22.89 -6.82 31.02
N ASN A 252 22.29 -5.98 30.19
CA ASN A 252 20.85 -5.73 30.18
C ASN A 252 20.08 -6.56 29.14
N ALA A 253 20.79 -7.28 28.26
CA ALA A 253 20.15 -8.03 27.17
C ALA A 253 19.34 -9.22 27.71
N VAL A 254 18.20 -9.45 27.09
CA VAL A 254 17.28 -10.53 27.42
C VAL A 254 17.28 -11.54 26.30
N SER A 255 17.35 -12.82 26.64
CA SER A 255 17.20 -13.88 25.65
C SER A 255 15.73 -14.07 25.31
N TRP A 256 15.31 -13.45 24.21
CA TRP A 256 13.97 -13.57 23.67
C TRP A 256 13.90 -14.71 22.65
N ILE A 257 12.87 -15.51 22.74
CA ILE A 257 12.53 -16.57 21.77
C ILE A 257 11.31 -16.11 21.00
N ASN A 258 11.46 -15.93 19.68
CA ASN A 258 10.32 -15.62 18.82
C ASN A 258 9.36 -16.81 18.83
N ILE A 259 8.07 -16.54 19.03
CA ILE A 259 7.03 -17.54 19.01
C ILE A 259 6.23 -17.43 17.70
N ILE A 260 6.12 -18.58 17.03
CA ILE A 260 5.39 -18.68 15.77
C ILE A 260 4.01 -19.28 16.07
N PRO A 261 2.92 -18.59 15.69
CA PRO A 261 1.58 -19.13 15.92
C PRO A 261 1.32 -20.35 15.05
N SER A 262 0.70 -21.37 15.63
CA SER A 262 0.18 -22.53 14.89
C SER A 262 -1.12 -22.19 14.16
N LYS A 263 -1.89 -21.23 14.69
CA LYS A 263 -3.05 -20.64 14.04
C LYS A 263 -3.08 -19.14 14.32
N MET A 264 -3.52 -18.39 13.31
CA MET A 264 -3.74 -16.95 13.42
C MET A 264 -4.99 -16.55 12.64
N LYS A 265 -5.75 -15.63 13.19
CA LYS A 265 -7.00 -15.13 12.61
C LYS A 265 -7.19 -13.66 12.98
N THR A 266 -7.72 -12.87 12.06
CA THR A 266 -8.25 -11.53 12.29
C THR A 266 -9.75 -11.50 12.05
N SER A 267 -10.43 -10.47 12.48
CA SER A 267 -11.88 -10.33 12.29
C SER A 267 -12.25 -10.13 10.83
N ILE A 268 -11.42 -9.45 10.03
CA ILE A 268 -11.80 -8.97 8.71
C ILE A 268 -10.76 -9.30 7.65
N GLY A 269 -9.49 -8.94 7.84
CA GLY A 269 -8.42 -9.17 6.89
C GLY A 269 -7.81 -10.57 7.03
N TRP A 270 -6.53 -10.67 6.75
CA TRP A 270 -5.74 -11.87 6.99
C TRP A 270 -4.35 -11.51 7.51
N LEU A 271 -3.73 -12.46 8.19
CA LEU A 271 -2.41 -12.34 8.76
C LEU A 271 -1.45 -13.24 7.99
N GLU A 272 -0.28 -12.72 7.65
CA GLU A 272 0.78 -13.42 6.92
C GLU A 272 2.01 -13.54 7.81
N LEU A 273 2.55 -14.76 7.96
CA LEU A 273 3.81 -14.98 8.63
C LEU A 273 4.96 -14.72 7.65
N LEU A 274 5.86 -13.80 7.99
CA LEU A 274 7.03 -13.48 7.19
C LEU A 274 8.25 -14.35 7.59
N GLU A 275 9.25 -14.42 6.72
CA GLU A 275 10.47 -15.22 6.90
C GLU A 275 11.26 -14.86 8.18
N ASP A 276 11.20 -13.61 8.63
CA ASP A 276 11.87 -13.14 9.86
C ASP A 276 11.08 -13.46 11.14
N GLY A 277 9.97 -14.19 11.03
CA GLY A 277 9.08 -14.55 12.12
C GLY A 277 8.17 -13.40 12.57
N SER A 278 8.13 -12.29 11.85
CA SER A 278 7.12 -11.25 12.06
C SER A 278 5.81 -11.57 11.34
N ILE A 279 4.73 -10.96 11.80
CA ILE A 279 3.39 -11.12 11.24
C ILE A 279 3.02 -9.83 10.55
N PHE A 280 2.50 -9.92 9.32
CA PHE A 280 2.02 -8.80 8.53
C PHE A 280 0.52 -8.91 8.33
N ALA A 281 -0.23 -7.85 8.67
CA ALA A 281 -1.67 -7.79 8.49
C ALA A 281 -2.03 -7.16 7.14
N ARG A 282 -2.89 -7.83 6.38
CA ARG A 282 -3.35 -7.44 5.05
C ARG A 282 -4.86 -7.37 4.97
N GLY A 283 -5.35 -6.87 3.83
CA GLY A 283 -6.78 -6.78 3.52
C GLY A 283 -7.46 -5.60 4.17
N ASP A 284 -8.75 -5.69 4.34
CA ASP A 284 -9.58 -4.60 4.84
C ASP A 284 -9.28 -4.22 6.28
N THR A 285 -9.69 -3.04 6.65
CA THR A 285 -9.61 -2.51 8.02
C THR A 285 -11.00 -2.16 8.52
N SER A 286 -11.18 -2.17 9.83
CA SER A 286 -12.40 -1.71 10.47
C SER A 286 -12.10 -1.00 11.79
N LYS A 287 -13.13 -0.36 12.36
CA LYS A 287 -13.04 0.31 13.67
C LYS A 287 -12.77 -0.66 14.82
N HIS A 288 -13.16 -1.93 14.64
CA HIS A 288 -13.00 -2.99 15.63
C HIS A 288 -12.37 -4.19 14.96
N ASP A 289 -11.09 -4.41 15.21
CA ASP A 289 -10.38 -5.57 14.72
C ASP A 289 -9.80 -6.37 15.88
N VAL A 290 -9.80 -7.68 15.76
CA VAL A 290 -9.31 -8.60 16.78
C VAL A 290 -8.39 -9.62 16.16
N TYR A 291 -7.13 -9.65 16.60
CA TYR A 291 -6.17 -10.65 16.16
C TYR A 291 -6.12 -11.78 17.20
N LYS A 292 -6.34 -13.01 16.77
CA LYS A 292 -6.33 -14.21 17.61
C LYS A 292 -5.23 -15.16 17.19
N PHE A 293 -4.44 -15.61 18.14
CA PHE A 293 -3.32 -16.50 17.93
C PHE A 293 -3.43 -17.73 18.84
N GLU A 294 -3.07 -18.89 18.30
CA GLU A 294 -2.82 -20.11 19.07
C GLU A 294 -1.33 -20.45 18.94
N PHE A 295 -0.67 -20.65 20.05
CA PHE A 295 0.72 -21.10 20.10
C PHE A 295 0.77 -22.48 20.75
N THR A 296 1.52 -23.38 20.12
CA THR A 296 1.81 -24.73 20.61
C THR A 296 3.32 -24.89 20.73
N ASN A 297 3.79 -25.85 21.51
CA ASN A 297 5.21 -26.14 21.72
C ASN A 297 6.03 -24.96 22.27
N LEU A 298 5.43 -24.15 23.12
CA LEU A 298 6.11 -23.06 23.78
C LEU A 298 7.20 -23.55 24.75
N PRO A 299 8.25 -22.76 25.00
CA PRO A 299 9.24 -23.04 26.03
C PRO A 299 8.54 -23.08 27.41
N LYS A 300 9.10 -23.85 28.32
CA LYS A 300 8.60 -23.93 29.72
C LYS A 300 9.00 -22.70 30.51
N ASN A 301 8.24 -22.38 31.53
CA ASN A 301 8.52 -21.33 32.52
C ASN A 301 8.64 -19.93 31.90
N ILE A 302 7.77 -19.62 30.96
CA ILE A 302 7.68 -18.26 30.38
C ILE A 302 7.30 -17.27 31.48
N THR A 303 8.10 -16.23 31.66
CA THR A 303 7.90 -15.19 32.67
C THR A 303 7.40 -13.87 32.06
N SER A 304 7.68 -13.64 30.77
CA SER A 304 7.31 -12.39 30.11
C SER A 304 7.07 -12.59 28.61
N ILE A 305 6.22 -11.71 28.07
CA ILE A 305 5.89 -11.64 26.64
C ILE A 305 6.28 -10.26 26.13
N ARG A 306 6.84 -10.21 24.93
CA ARG A 306 7.16 -8.98 24.21
C ARG A 306 6.41 -8.92 22.91
N LEU A 307 5.83 -7.76 22.61
CA LEU A 307 5.30 -7.38 21.31
C LEU A 307 6.20 -6.29 20.73
N GLU A 308 6.78 -6.55 19.57
CA GLU A 308 7.53 -5.58 18.79
C GLU A 308 6.61 -5.05 17.68
N ALA A 309 6.35 -3.77 17.66
CA ALA A 309 5.69 -3.05 16.57
C ALA A 309 6.76 -2.59 15.57
N LEU A 310 6.73 -3.17 14.37
CA LEU A 310 7.82 -3.09 13.39
C LEU A 310 7.45 -2.16 12.22
N PRO A 311 8.37 -1.28 11.79
CA PRO A 311 8.15 -0.48 10.60
C PRO A 311 8.13 -1.35 9.35
N ASP A 312 7.37 -0.91 8.33
CA ASP A 312 7.31 -1.54 7.02
C ASP A 312 6.87 -0.50 5.98
N GLU A 313 7.60 -0.41 4.86
CA GLU A 313 7.32 0.55 3.79
C GLU A 313 5.95 0.36 3.12
N ARG A 314 5.38 -0.84 3.21
CA ARG A 314 4.05 -1.17 2.69
C ARG A 314 2.91 -0.61 3.55
N LEU A 315 3.21 -0.07 4.73
CA LEU A 315 2.25 0.51 5.67
C LEU A 315 2.21 2.04 5.53
N PRO A 316 1.09 2.68 5.85
CA PRO A 316 0.98 4.12 5.82
C PRO A 316 2.12 4.77 6.64
N LYS A 317 2.84 5.75 6.08
CA LYS A 317 4.03 6.40 6.71
C LYS A 317 5.10 5.46 7.24
N GLY A 318 5.21 4.23 6.67
CA GLY A 318 6.15 3.22 7.13
C GLY A 318 5.71 2.49 8.40
N GLY A 319 4.47 2.59 8.79
CA GLY A 319 3.87 1.86 9.92
C GLY A 319 4.35 2.31 11.31
N PRO A 320 4.23 1.44 12.32
CA PRO A 320 3.89 0.01 12.32
C PRO A 320 2.39 -0.33 12.23
N GLY A 321 1.53 0.68 12.28
CA GLY A 321 0.09 0.51 12.24
C GLY A 321 -0.49 0.65 10.83
N ARG A 322 -1.78 0.33 10.73
CA ARG A 322 -2.56 0.38 9.48
C ARG A 322 -3.46 1.61 9.39
N ALA A 323 -3.40 2.51 10.37
CA ALA A 323 -4.31 3.65 10.43
C ALA A 323 -4.17 4.56 9.21
N TYR A 324 -5.30 4.73 8.53
CA TYR A 324 -5.47 5.58 7.36
C TYR A 324 -6.79 6.35 7.53
N TYR A 325 -6.71 7.58 7.97
CA TYR A 325 -7.84 8.51 8.09
C TYR A 325 -7.30 9.92 7.94
N GLU A 326 -8.00 10.76 7.21
CA GLU A 326 -7.44 12.05 6.81
C GLU A 326 -6.03 11.93 6.20
N GLY A 327 -5.81 10.88 5.39
CA GLY A 327 -4.54 10.49 4.81
C GLY A 327 -3.77 9.44 5.63
N PRO A 328 -2.60 9.00 5.13
CA PRO A 328 -1.82 7.94 5.77
C PRO A 328 -1.31 8.40 7.15
N LYS A 329 -1.65 7.68 8.21
CA LYS A 329 -1.20 7.92 9.59
C LYS A 329 -0.14 6.92 10.04
N GLY A 330 -0.34 5.61 9.77
CA GLY A 330 0.62 4.57 10.11
C GLY A 330 0.75 4.28 11.59
N ASP A 331 -0.09 4.86 12.43
CA ASP A 331 -0.18 4.56 13.85
C ASP A 331 -1.13 3.38 14.12
N PHE A 332 -1.15 2.93 15.36
CA PHE A 332 -2.07 1.92 15.87
C PHE A 332 -2.53 2.28 17.28
N PHE A 333 -3.60 1.62 17.70
CA PHE A 333 -4.06 1.65 19.08
C PHE A 333 -4.43 0.25 19.53
N LEU A 334 -3.55 -0.39 20.31
CA LEU A 334 -3.81 -1.68 20.95
C LEU A 334 -4.64 -1.43 22.20
N SER A 335 -5.94 -1.71 22.14
CA SER A 335 -6.85 -1.55 23.27
C SER A 335 -6.56 -2.55 24.38
N GLU A 336 -6.39 -3.84 24.03
CA GLU A 336 -6.20 -4.90 25.01
C GLU A 336 -5.34 -6.03 24.47
N ILE A 337 -4.49 -6.59 25.31
CA ILE A 337 -3.82 -7.87 25.15
C ILE A 337 -4.32 -8.84 26.19
N SER A 338 -4.87 -9.95 25.77
CA SER A 338 -5.31 -11.01 26.69
C SER A 338 -4.67 -12.35 26.37
N LEU A 339 -4.47 -13.13 27.38
CA LEU A 339 -3.80 -14.43 27.35
C LEU A 339 -4.64 -15.46 28.07
N THR A 340 -4.79 -16.63 27.48
CA THR A 340 -5.46 -17.77 28.13
C THR A 340 -4.68 -19.06 27.91
N SER A 341 -4.74 -19.96 28.89
CA SER A 341 -4.28 -21.32 28.79
C SER A 341 -5.35 -22.26 29.33
N ASP A 342 -5.69 -23.30 28.58
CA ASP A 342 -6.73 -24.26 28.93
C ASP A 342 -8.05 -23.61 29.37
N GLY A 343 -8.40 -22.48 28.66
CA GLY A 343 -9.60 -21.71 28.93
C GLY A 343 -9.54 -20.79 30.17
N LYS A 344 -8.44 -20.77 30.91
CA LYS A 344 -8.24 -19.88 32.05
C LYS A 344 -7.42 -18.66 31.68
N PRO A 345 -7.76 -17.47 32.16
CA PRO A 345 -6.97 -16.28 31.93
C PRO A 345 -5.60 -16.36 32.57
N ILE A 346 -4.58 -15.83 31.94
CA ILE A 346 -3.23 -15.65 32.43
C ILE A 346 -3.08 -14.21 32.86
N GLU A 347 -2.81 -13.97 34.13
CA GLU A 347 -2.73 -12.65 34.71
C GLU A 347 -1.42 -11.95 34.33
N ILE A 348 -1.53 -10.69 33.94
CA ILE A 348 -0.42 -9.76 33.68
C ILE A 348 -0.28 -8.84 34.88
N THR A 349 0.89 -8.79 35.48
CA THR A 349 1.13 -7.98 36.72
C THR A 349 1.80 -6.66 36.46
N SER A 350 2.54 -6.54 35.38
CA SER A 350 3.17 -5.27 35.01
C SER A 350 3.45 -5.21 33.50
N GLY A 351 3.48 -3.99 32.98
CA GLY A 351 3.81 -3.67 31.59
C GLY A 351 4.82 -2.55 31.50
N SER A 352 5.60 -2.53 30.44
CA SER A 352 6.49 -1.43 30.09
C SER A 352 6.58 -1.29 28.58
N GLU A 353 6.76 -0.08 28.10
CA GLU A 353 6.97 0.26 26.69
C GLU A 353 8.22 1.13 26.54
N ASN A 354 8.87 1.08 25.38
CA ASN A 354 9.97 1.98 25.08
C ASN A 354 9.46 3.36 24.62
N TYR A 355 8.25 3.40 24.08
CA TYR A 355 7.56 4.63 23.69
C TYR A 355 6.05 4.45 23.74
N ALA A 356 5.35 5.45 24.24
CA ALA A 356 3.92 5.61 24.11
C ALA A 356 3.58 7.07 23.79
N LYS A 357 2.50 7.30 23.07
CA LYS A 357 1.93 8.64 22.89
C LYS A 357 1.59 9.23 24.25
N GLN A 358 1.92 10.51 24.47
CA GLN A 358 1.72 11.14 25.78
C GLN A 358 0.24 11.21 26.18
N TRP A 359 -0.63 11.59 25.25
CA TRP A 359 -2.07 11.68 25.43
C TRP A 359 -2.82 11.34 24.15
N ILE A 360 -3.92 10.60 24.25
CA ILE A 360 -4.91 10.40 23.19
C ILE A 360 -6.28 10.66 23.80
N GLY A 361 -6.88 11.81 23.47
CA GLY A 361 -8.06 12.29 24.16
C GLY A 361 -7.74 12.52 25.64
N SER A 362 -8.53 11.97 26.54
CA SER A 362 -8.34 12.04 28.00
C SER A 362 -7.51 10.88 28.57
N SER A 363 -7.09 9.90 27.76
CA SER A 363 -6.34 8.74 28.24
C SER A 363 -4.84 8.86 28.00
N LYS A 364 -4.05 8.27 28.91
CA LYS A 364 -2.60 8.16 28.81
C LYS A 364 -2.23 6.75 28.35
N PRO A 365 -1.85 6.56 27.08
CA PRO A 365 -1.49 5.26 26.57
C PRO A 365 -0.26 4.68 27.29
N SER A 366 -0.29 3.36 27.57
CA SER A 366 0.85 2.61 28.10
C SER A 366 0.68 1.11 27.82
N ALA A 367 1.74 0.33 27.97
CA ALA A 367 1.63 -1.13 27.89
C ALA A 367 0.64 -1.68 28.93
N MET A 368 0.62 -1.11 30.15
CA MET A 368 -0.28 -1.58 31.18
C MET A 368 -1.73 -1.22 30.93
N ALA A 369 -1.97 -0.06 30.31
CA ALA A 369 -3.30 0.34 29.86
C ALA A 369 -3.86 -0.55 28.71
N ALA A 370 -3.00 -1.33 28.06
CA ALA A 370 -3.41 -2.34 27.11
C ALA A 370 -3.56 -3.75 27.75
N ALA A 371 -3.64 -3.84 29.07
CA ALA A 371 -3.84 -5.07 29.83
C ALA A 371 -4.64 -4.81 31.12
N ASP A 372 -5.56 -3.85 31.08
CA ASP A 372 -6.35 -3.41 32.25
C ASP A 372 -7.83 -3.83 32.15
N GLY A 373 -8.22 -4.54 31.11
CA GLY A 373 -9.58 -5.02 30.87
C GLY A 373 -10.51 -3.94 30.31
N ASN A 374 -10.01 -2.74 29.95
CA ASN A 374 -10.80 -1.63 29.46
C ASN A 374 -10.46 -1.33 27.99
N LEU A 375 -11.33 -1.65 27.07
CA LEU A 375 -11.14 -1.44 25.63
C LEU A 375 -11.01 0.04 25.20
N GLN A 376 -11.27 1.01 26.11
CA GLN A 376 -11.10 2.43 25.83
C GLN A 376 -9.70 2.97 26.18
N THR A 377 -8.95 2.23 26.99
CA THR A 377 -7.54 2.45 27.26
C THR A 377 -6.65 1.59 26.38
N GLY A 378 -5.34 1.78 26.36
CA GLY A 378 -4.45 0.98 25.54
C GLY A 378 -3.07 1.56 25.31
N TRP A 379 -2.35 0.97 24.36
CA TRP A 379 -1.02 1.40 23.93
C TRP A 379 -1.01 1.89 22.48
N SER A 380 -0.33 3.01 22.23
CA SER A 380 -0.14 3.60 20.90
C SER A 380 1.22 4.25 20.76
N THR A 381 1.81 4.13 19.57
CA THR A 381 3.08 4.78 19.20
C THR A 381 2.89 5.96 18.25
N SER A 382 1.70 6.54 18.19
CA SER A 382 1.38 7.71 17.36
C SER A 382 2.40 8.84 17.55
N GLY A 383 2.91 9.38 16.45
CA GLY A 383 4.01 10.36 16.41
C GLY A 383 5.40 9.73 16.32
N ARG A 384 5.50 8.39 16.20
CA ARG A 384 6.74 7.64 15.99
C ARG A 384 6.63 6.66 14.82
N GLU A 385 5.91 7.06 13.78
CA GLU A 385 5.72 6.27 12.58
C GLU A 385 7.06 5.97 11.90
N GLY A 386 7.15 4.83 11.24
CA GLY A 386 8.38 4.34 10.57
C GLY A 386 9.51 3.93 11.53
N LYS A 387 9.25 3.85 12.84
CA LYS A 387 10.24 3.43 13.84
C LYS A 387 9.81 2.19 14.60
N HIS A 388 10.79 1.38 14.99
CA HIS A 388 10.60 0.25 15.89
C HIS A 388 10.13 0.71 17.28
N SER A 389 9.12 0.04 17.80
CA SER A 389 8.66 0.19 19.19
C SER A 389 8.33 -1.17 19.78
N GLN A 390 8.37 -1.28 21.10
CA GLN A 390 8.06 -2.53 21.77
C GLN A 390 7.38 -2.32 23.12
N ALA A 391 6.55 -3.27 23.49
CA ALA A 391 5.98 -3.42 24.82
C ALA A 391 6.29 -4.79 25.39
N VAL A 392 6.48 -4.86 26.69
CA VAL A 392 6.80 -6.06 27.44
C VAL A 392 5.85 -6.19 28.62
N TRP A 393 5.19 -7.33 28.72
CA TRP A 393 4.31 -7.69 29.84
C TRP A 393 4.88 -8.83 30.65
N GLN A 394 4.77 -8.71 31.98
CA GLN A 394 5.21 -9.73 32.93
C GLN A 394 4.01 -10.52 33.42
N LEU A 395 4.14 -11.82 33.45
CA LEU A 395 3.12 -12.71 33.95
C LEU A 395 3.21 -12.83 35.48
N SER A 396 2.08 -13.08 36.14
CA SER A 396 1.99 -13.26 37.58
C SER A 396 2.81 -14.50 38.04
N GLU A 397 2.73 -15.57 37.27
CA GLU A 397 3.47 -16.80 37.50
C GLU A 397 4.11 -17.33 36.21
N PRO A 398 5.25 -18.04 36.29
CA PRO A 398 5.85 -18.67 35.12
C PRO A 398 4.92 -19.71 34.51
N LEU A 399 4.66 -19.59 33.21
CA LEU A 399 3.81 -20.52 32.47
C LEU A 399 4.41 -21.90 32.37
N LYS A 400 3.69 -22.90 32.85
CA LYS A 400 4.07 -24.31 32.80
C LYS A 400 3.52 -25.04 31.58
N THR A 401 2.51 -24.45 30.92
CA THR A 401 1.86 -25.01 29.72
C THR A 401 2.69 -24.80 28.47
N LYS A 402 2.49 -25.67 27.48
CA LYS A 402 3.07 -25.52 26.13
C LYS A 402 2.14 -24.84 25.14
N THR A 403 0.90 -24.55 25.54
CA THR A 403 -0.14 -24.02 24.67
C THR A 403 -0.78 -22.80 25.30
N ILE A 404 -0.84 -21.70 24.56
CA ILE A 404 -1.57 -20.48 24.94
C ILE A 404 -2.39 -19.96 23.76
N LYS A 405 -3.46 -19.25 24.08
CA LYS A 405 -4.15 -18.36 23.14
C LYS A 405 -3.85 -16.93 23.54
N LEU A 406 -3.51 -16.11 22.55
CA LEU A 406 -3.25 -14.69 22.71
C LEU A 406 -4.22 -13.93 21.82
N GLN A 407 -4.81 -12.88 22.35
CA GLN A 407 -5.69 -11.99 21.61
C GLN A 407 -5.20 -10.56 21.74
N LEU A 408 -5.22 -9.82 20.61
CA LEU A 408 -4.97 -8.38 20.53
C LEU A 408 -6.25 -7.71 20.04
N ASP A 409 -6.80 -6.79 20.83
CA ASP A 409 -8.01 -6.04 20.52
C ASP A 409 -7.67 -4.62 20.08
N PHE A 410 -8.24 -4.20 18.95
CA PHE A 410 -8.13 -2.85 18.40
C PHE A 410 -9.53 -2.27 18.28
N SER A 411 -10.03 -1.66 19.36
CA SER A 411 -11.46 -1.33 19.54
C SER A 411 -11.75 0.15 19.69
N ARG A 412 -10.85 1.01 19.22
CA ARG A 412 -11.13 2.46 19.22
C ARG A 412 -12.05 2.87 18.06
N HIS A 413 -12.51 4.12 18.12
CA HIS A 413 -13.48 4.72 17.19
C HIS A 413 -12.99 4.91 15.75
N TYR A 414 -11.72 4.65 15.44
CA TYR A 414 -11.15 4.64 14.09
C TYR A 414 -10.33 3.37 13.85
N SER A 415 -10.13 3.01 12.60
CA SER A 415 -9.31 1.86 12.22
C SER A 415 -7.86 2.07 12.61
N ALA A 416 -7.36 1.33 13.58
CA ALA A 416 -6.02 1.52 14.12
C ALA A 416 -5.36 0.20 14.53
N SER A 417 -5.50 -0.87 13.73
CA SER A 417 -4.84 -2.14 13.99
C SER A 417 -3.35 -2.12 13.64
N LEU A 418 -2.57 -3.05 14.23
CA LEU A 418 -1.16 -3.26 13.88
C LEU A 418 -1.01 -3.81 12.47
N GLY A 419 -0.05 -3.28 11.72
CA GLY A 419 0.30 -3.71 10.37
C GLY A 419 1.41 -4.75 10.36
N ARG A 420 2.53 -4.49 11.05
CA ARG A 420 3.63 -5.44 11.18
C ARG A 420 4.11 -5.53 12.61
N PHE A 421 4.22 -6.75 13.11
CA PHE A 421 4.63 -6.98 14.49
C PHE A 421 5.26 -8.36 14.67
N ARG A 422 5.91 -8.56 15.81
CA ARG A 422 6.50 -9.84 16.20
C ARG A 422 6.27 -10.12 17.68
N LEU A 423 5.99 -11.36 18.01
CA LEU A 423 5.79 -11.83 19.36
C LEU A 423 6.97 -12.68 19.81
N SER A 424 7.43 -12.46 21.02
CA SER A 424 8.50 -13.24 21.62
C SER A 424 8.28 -13.41 23.13
N VAL A 425 8.90 -14.45 23.68
CA VAL A 425 8.79 -14.80 25.09
C VAL A 425 10.17 -15.00 25.70
N THR A 426 10.26 -14.90 27.03
CA THR A 426 11.46 -15.27 27.77
C THR A 426 11.10 -16.06 29.00
N SER A 427 12.01 -16.98 29.39
CA SER A 427 11.93 -17.77 30.64
C SER A 427 12.92 -17.27 31.69
N GLN A 428 13.55 -16.13 31.48
CA GLN A 428 14.48 -15.59 32.47
C GLN A 428 13.74 -15.08 33.70
N LYS A 429 14.31 -15.32 34.87
CA LYS A 429 13.73 -14.91 36.18
C LYS A 429 13.80 -13.38 36.39
N ILE A 430 14.58 -12.65 35.61
CA ILE A 430 14.62 -11.19 35.66
C ILE A 430 13.28 -10.63 35.18
N LYS A 431 12.94 -9.44 35.65
CA LYS A 431 11.77 -8.69 35.15
C LYS A 431 12.19 -7.79 34.01
N PRO A 432 12.15 -8.25 32.74
CA PRO A 432 12.60 -7.46 31.62
C PRO A 432 11.68 -6.25 31.41
N LYS A 433 12.30 -5.13 30.98
CA LYS A 433 11.57 -3.93 30.57
C LYS A 433 11.79 -3.69 29.08
N ALA A 434 10.83 -3.05 28.44
CA ALA A 434 10.97 -2.58 27.07
C ALA A 434 12.13 -1.57 26.95
N LYS A 435 12.86 -1.61 25.85
CA LYS A 435 14.05 -0.81 25.57
C LYS A 435 13.98 -0.19 24.16
N GLU A 436 14.79 0.80 23.90
CA GLU A 436 15.01 1.33 22.54
C GLU A 436 15.75 0.33 21.62
N LEU A 437 16.28 -0.75 22.18
CA LEU A 437 17.08 -1.74 21.48
C LEU A 437 16.19 -2.67 20.64
N PRO A 438 16.31 -2.71 19.31
CA PRO A 438 15.59 -3.67 18.47
C PRO A 438 15.93 -5.12 18.81
N GLY A 439 14.96 -6.02 18.70
CA GLY A 439 15.14 -7.41 19.09
C GLY A 439 16.19 -8.17 18.27
N ASP A 440 16.41 -7.80 17.02
CA ASP A 440 17.44 -8.37 16.17
C ASP A 440 18.87 -7.92 16.56
N ILE A 441 19.02 -6.75 17.15
CA ILE A 441 20.25 -6.26 17.76
C ILE A 441 20.45 -6.94 19.13
N GLU A 442 19.41 -6.99 19.95
CA GLU A 442 19.46 -7.65 21.25
C GLU A 442 19.86 -9.13 21.13
N LYS A 443 19.34 -9.84 20.12
CA LYS A 443 19.71 -11.23 19.81
C LYS A 443 21.21 -11.41 19.57
N LEU A 444 21.88 -10.45 18.93
CA LEU A 444 23.33 -10.49 18.70
C LEU A 444 24.12 -10.25 20.01
N LEU A 445 23.59 -9.40 20.89
CA LEU A 445 24.24 -9.08 22.17
C LEU A 445 24.22 -10.26 23.17
N VAL A 446 23.22 -11.14 23.07
CA VAL A 446 23.12 -12.36 23.92
C VAL A 446 24.09 -13.45 23.47
N GLN A 447 24.55 -13.43 22.22
CA GLN A 447 25.52 -14.40 21.69
C GLN A 447 26.93 -14.16 22.26
N LYS A 448 27.74 -15.21 22.31
CA LYS A 448 29.16 -15.06 22.62
C LYS A 448 29.87 -14.30 21.51
N GLU A 449 30.87 -13.54 21.88
CA GLU A 449 31.60 -12.69 20.92
C GLU A 449 32.34 -13.49 19.84
N GLU A 450 32.80 -14.68 20.19
CA GLU A 450 33.44 -15.65 19.31
C GLU A 450 32.49 -16.19 18.23
N ASP A 451 31.19 -16.29 18.52
CA ASP A 451 30.17 -16.78 17.60
C ASP A 451 29.64 -15.73 16.62
N LEU A 452 30.05 -14.45 16.82
CA LEU A 452 29.61 -13.36 15.93
C LEU A 452 30.46 -13.33 14.66
N ASP A 453 29.81 -13.54 13.52
CA ASP A 453 30.43 -13.32 12.20
C ASP A 453 30.65 -11.83 11.90
N GLN A 454 31.35 -11.51 10.81
CA GLN A 454 31.63 -10.13 10.42
C GLN A 454 30.37 -9.33 10.12
N LYS A 455 29.31 -9.96 9.60
CA LYS A 455 28.03 -9.31 9.30
C LYS A 455 27.32 -8.88 10.59
N ALA A 456 27.30 -9.75 11.60
CA ALA A 456 26.75 -9.45 12.92
C ALA A 456 27.53 -8.32 13.63
N ARG A 457 28.86 -8.37 13.60
CA ARG A 457 29.72 -7.31 14.14
C ARG A 457 29.49 -5.96 13.45
N ASN A 458 29.39 -5.96 12.11
CA ASN A 458 29.05 -4.76 11.34
C ASN A 458 27.67 -4.22 11.69
N LYS A 459 26.67 -5.08 11.90
CA LYS A 459 25.32 -4.69 12.29
C LYS A 459 25.29 -4.01 13.66
N LEU A 460 25.98 -4.56 14.65
CA LEU A 460 26.14 -3.94 15.98
C LEU A 460 26.83 -2.58 15.88
N ARG A 461 27.91 -2.49 15.09
CA ARG A 461 28.65 -1.26 14.88
C ARG A 461 27.79 -0.18 14.20
N LEU A 462 27.04 -0.53 13.16
CA LEU A 462 26.13 0.38 12.46
C LEU A 462 25.02 0.89 13.40
N TYR A 463 24.46 0.01 14.23
CA TYR A 463 23.47 0.41 15.21
C TYR A 463 24.05 1.42 16.22
N TYR A 464 25.25 1.15 16.75
CA TYR A 464 25.93 2.07 17.65
C TYR A 464 26.20 3.43 16.99
N ILE A 465 26.72 3.45 15.76
CA ILE A 465 26.98 4.68 15.00
C ILE A 465 25.70 5.51 14.82
N ASN A 466 24.59 4.86 14.47
CA ASN A 466 23.32 5.54 14.20
C ASN A 466 22.60 6.04 15.47
N THR A 467 22.93 5.50 16.64
CA THR A 467 22.27 5.85 17.90
C THR A 467 23.13 6.68 18.85
N SER A 468 24.45 6.74 18.62
CA SER A 468 25.35 7.48 19.48
C SER A 468 25.42 8.97 19.12
N LYS A 469 25.25 9.86 20.11
CA LYS A 469 25.31 11.32 19.92
C LYS A 469 26.64 11.83 19.40
N ASN A 470 27.72 11.06 19.55
CA ASN A 470 29.08 11.45 19.13
C ASN A 470 29.32 11.42 17.61
N THR A 471 28.35 10.92 16.83
CA THR A 471 28.44 10.78 15.37
C THR A 471 27.54 11.74 14.59
N GLU A 472 26.83 12.65 15.26
CA GLU A 472 25.85 13.57 14.64
C GLU A 472 26.41 14.39 13.46
N VAL A 473 27.66 14.87 13.57
CA VAL A 473 28.29 15.67 12.49
C VAL A 473 28.56 14.84 11.23
N SER A 474 28.89 13.56 11.39
CA SER A 474 29.14 12.64 10.28
C SER A 474 27.84 12.14 9.66
N LEU A 475 26.79 11.96 10.48
CA LEU A 475 25.45 11.60 10.04
C LEU A 475 24.80 12.74 9.21
N ALA A 476 25.07 14.01 9.54
CA ALA A 476 24.60 15.14 8.76
C ALA A 476 25.16 15.18 7.32
N LYS A 477 26.41 14.73 7.12
CA LYS A 477 27.02 14.57 5.78
C LYS A 477 26.38 13.43 5.00
N ILE A 478 26.03 12.35 5.66
CA ILE A 478 25.38 11.17 5.05
C ILE A 478 23.93 11.47 4.73
N ALA A 479 23.21 12.19 5.58
CA ALA A 479 21.85 12.66 5.31
C ALA A 479 21.77 13.56 4.05
N LYS A 480 22.83 14.31 3.73
CA LYS A 480 22.91 15.06 2.45
C LYS A 480 23.07 14.14 1.23
N LEU A 481 23.67 12.97 1.39
CA LEU A 481 23.77 11.96 0.32
C LEU A 481 22.44 11.23 0.13
N GLN A 482 21.71 10.97 1.21
CA GLN A 482 20.36 10.38 1.17
C GLN A 482 19.34 11.29 0.47
N LYS A 483 19.41 12.61 0.66
CA LYS A 483 18.54 13.59 -0.02
C LYS A 483 18.80 13.74 -1.53
N LYS A 484 19.88 13.18 -2.06
CA LYS A 484 20.18 13.19 -3.51
C LYS A 484 19.71 11.93 -4.26
N THR A 485 19.00 11.07 -3.59
CA THR A 485 18.34 9.90 -4.22
C THR A 485 16.94 10.33 -4.63
N PRO A 486 16.58 10.29 -5.92
CA PRO A 486 15.25 10.66 -6.40
C PRO A 486 14.18 9.72 -5.86
#